data_b59f334b097e68f83303aeda9ff888d2
#
_entry.id   b59f334b097e68f83303aeda9ff888d2
#
_cell.length_a   1.000
_cell.length_b   1.000
_cell.length_c   1.000
_cell.angle_alpha   90.00
_cell.angle_beta   90.00
_cell.angle_gamma   90.00
#
_symmetry.space_group_name_H-M   'P 1'
#
loop_
_entity.id
_entity.type
_entity.pdbx_description
1 polymer ?
#
loop_
_entity_poly.entity_id
_entity_poly.type
_entity_poly.pdbx_seq_one_letter_code
_entity_poly.pdbx_strand_id
1 'polypeptide(L)'
;MTDSNAATNRTGRTGRILVVDDDRTNRMMLTYRLEMAGLETATSENGIEALRMLRESDFDVVLLDILMPGMDGYATLDLMKHDQQLSRTPVIMMSAVGELDSVIRCLEMGAEDYLPKPLDHLLLTSRVDNILLKIQLEQVEKALAELTGAVEAMAGGALPAGALDRVAGQTGSVGRLARQLRQLAAVTSEQ
;
A
#
# COMPACT_ATOMS: atom_id res chain seq x y z
N MET A 1 -14.41 1.09 27.72
CA MET A 1 -13.01 0.71 27.99
C MET A 1 -12.68 -0.42 27.06
N THR A 2 -12.17 -0.09 25.90
CA THR A 2 -11.65 -1.05 24.93
C THR A 2 -10.23 -0.58 24.62
N ASP A 3 -9.29 -1.14 25.37
CA ASP A 3 -7.87 -0.98 25.11
C ASP A 3 -7.57 -1.64 23.76
N SER A 4 -7.39 -0.78 22.75
CA SER A 4 -6.74 -1.15 21.50
C SER A 4 -5.29 -1.42 21.82
N ASN A 5 -4.96 -2.68 22.07
CA ASN A 5 -3.60 -3.16 22.23
C ASN A 5 -2.91 -3.11 20.84
N ALA A 6 -2.38 -1.94 20.52
CA ALA A 6 -1.45 -1.79 19.41
C ALA A 6 -0.18 -2.55 19.81
N ALA A 7 -0.09 -3.80 19.40
CA ALA A 7 1.13 -4.58 19.49
C ALA A 7 2.25 -3.79 18.81
N THR A 8 3.16 -3.25 19.61
CA THR A 8 4.33 -2.51 19.16
C THR A 8 5.18 -3.43 18.30
N ASN A 9 5.07 -3.26 17.01
CA ASN A 9 5.74 -4.06 16.00
C ASN A 9 7.26 -3.93 16.15
N ARG A 10 7.94 -5.02 16.44
CA ARG A 10 9.40 -5.10 16.67
C ARG A 10 10.24 -4.72 15.45
N THR A 11 9.64 -4.59 14.28
CA THR A 11 10.33 -4.34 13.00
C THR A 11 10.09 -2.94 12.45
N GLY A 12 9.21 -2.13 13.04
CA GLY A 12 8.84 -0.81 12.51
C GLY A 12 8.09 -0.86 11.16
N ARG A 13 7.67 -2.04 10.74
CA ARG A 13 6.89 -2.25 9.52
C ARG A 13 5.43 -1.88 9.76
N THR A 14 4.87 -1.11 8.87
CA THR A 14 3.44 -0.81 8.83
C THR A 14 2.94 -1.09 7.43
N GLY A 15 1.84 -1.81 7.32
CA GLY A 15 1.20 -2.11 6.04
C GLY A 15 0.02 -3.06 6.23
N ARG A 16 -1.02 -2.86 5.45
CA ARG A 16 -2.23 -3.68 5.45
C ARG A 16 -2.35 -4.47 4.17
N ILE A 17 -2.33 -5.78 4.28
CA ILE A 17 -2.27 -6.71 3.16
C ILE A 17 -3.59 -7.46 3.01
N LEU A 18 -4.16 -7.46 1.81
CA LEU A 18 -5.30 -8.32 1.47
C LEU A 18 -4.78 -9.62 0.84
N VAL A 19 -5.10 -10.75 1.44
CA VAL A 19 -4.76 -12.09 0.94
C VAL A 19 -5.99 -12.70 0.27
N VAL A 20 -5.90 -12.96 -1.03
CA VAL A 20 -6.99 -13.52 -1.85
C VAL A 20 -6.56 -14.86 -2.42
N ASP A 21 -7.15 -15.94 -1.94
CA ASP A 21 -6.86 -17.32 -2.35
C ASP A 21 -8.09 -18.17 -1.97
N ASP A 22 -8.54 -19.08 -2.80
CA ASP A 22 -9.72 -19.92 -2.51
C ASP A 22 -9.42 -21.01 -1.48
N ASP A 23 -8.17 -21.44 -1.35
CA ASP A 23 -7.74 -22.42 -0.35
C ASP A 23 -7.56 -21.77 1.05
N ARG A 24 -8.37 -22.24 2.00
CA ARG A 24 -8.31 -21.78 3.39
C ARG A 24 -6.93 -21.97 4.02
N THR A 25 -6.25 -23.08 3.71
CA THR A 25 -4.93 -23.39 4.30
C THR A 25 -3.88 -22.40 3.82
N ASN A 26 -3.90 -22.06 2.52
CA ASN A 26 -3.04 -21.04 1.95
C ASN A 26 -3.27 -19.69 2.63
N ARG A 27 -4.55 -19.24 2.74
CA ARG A 27 -4.87 -17.99 3.41
C ARG A 27 -4.35 -17.96 4.83
N MET A 28 -4.60 -19.00 5.63
CA MET A 28 -4.11 -19.08 7.02
C MET A 28 -2.59 -19.02 7.11
N MET A 29 -1.89 -19.75 6.24
CA MET A 29 -0.43 -19.77 6.22
C MET A 29 0.15 -18.40 5.85
N LEU A 30 -0.38 -17.76 4.82
CA LEU A 30 0.06 -16.43 4.38
C LEU A 30 -0.19 -15.37 5.46
N THR A 31 -1.41 -15.33 6.00
CA THR A 31 -1.78 -14.44 7.10
C THR A 31 -0.82 -14.59 8.28
N TYR A 32 -0.62 -15.81 8.76
CA TYR A 32 0.31 -16.09 9.86
C TYR A 32 1.72 -15.53 9.60
N ARG A 33 2.26 -15.77 8.39
CA ARG A 33 3.61 -15.29 8.03
C ARG A 33 3.72 -13.78 7.98
N LEU A 34 2.72 -13.12 7.40
CA LEU A 34 2.67 -11.65 7.29
C LEU A 34 2.50 -11.00 8.67
N GLU A 35 1.64 -11.54 9.52
CA GLU A 35 1.44 -11.06 10.90
C GLU A 35 2.68 -11.25 11.77
N MET A 36 3.40 -12.38 11.61
CA MET A 36 4.70 -12.58 12.26
C MET A 36 5.78 -11.60 11.76
N ALA A 37 5.66 -11.10 10.53
CA ALA A 37 6.48 -10.01 10.03
C ALA A 37 6.01 -8.62 10.50
N GLY A 38 4.86 -8.55 11.21
CA GLY A 38 4.31 -7.35 11.81
C GLY A 38 3.38 -6.56 10.91
N LEU A 39 2.83 -7.18 9.89
CA LEU A 39 1.86 -6.58 8.98
C LEU A 39 0.42 -6.87 9.42
N GLU A 40 -0.51 -5.98 9.12
CA GLU A 40 -1.94 -6.24 9.26
C GLU A 40 -2.45 -7.02 8.04
N THR A 41 -3.34 -7.99 8.28
CA THR A 41 -3.89 -8.80 7.21
C THR A 41 -5.41 -8.82 7.22
N ALA A 42 -5.99 -8.93 6.02
CA ALA A 42 -7.36 -9.34 5.81
C ALA A 42 -7.39 -10.43 4.74
N THR A 43 -8.43 -11.23 4.70
CA THR A 43 -8.52 -12.34 3.76
C THR A 43 -9.82 -12.32 2.97
N SER A 44 -9.76 -12.77 1.73
CA SER A 44 -10.91 -13.03 0.88
C SER A 44 -10.75 -14.39 0.19
N GLU A 45 -11.85 -15.09 -0.06
CA GLU A 45 -11.83 -16.40 -0.70
C GLU A 45 -12.10 -16.37 -2.21
N ASN A 46 -12.38 -15.20 -2.76
CA ASN A 46 -12.65 -15.03 -4.19
C ASN A 46 -12.46 -13.57 -4.63
N GLY A 47 -12.36 -13.35 -5.95
CA GLY A 47 -12.16 -12.03 -6.54
C GLY A 47 -13.30 -11.05 -6.30
N ILE A 48 -14.56 -11.51 -6.27
CA ILE A 48 -15.74 -10.65 -6.07
C ILE A 48 -15.70 -10.02 -4.67
N GLU A 49 -15.46 -10.85 -3.66
CA GLU A 49 -15.33 -10.38 -2.28
C GLU A 49 -14.12 -9.46 -2.11
N ALA A 50 -12.99 -9.81 -2.73
CA ALA A 50 -11.79 -8.97 -2.71
C ALA A 50 -12.06 -7.56 -3.26
N LEU A 51 -12.72 -7.45 -4.43
CA LEU A 51 -13.10 -6.16 -5.02
C LEU A 51 -14.05 -5.35 -4.12
N ARG A 52 -14.98 -6.01 -3.43
CA ARG A 52 -15.85 -5.36 -2.45
C ARG A 52 -15.04 -4.80 -1.28
N MET A 53 -14.17 -5.62 -0.69
CA MET A 53 -13.32 -5.20 0.45
C MET A 53 -12.41 -4.04 0.09
N LEU A 54 -11.82 -4.06 -1.10
CA LEU A 54 -10.95 -3.00 -1.62
C LEU A 54 -11.67 -1.65 -1.80
N ARG A 55 -12.98 -1.66 -2.08
CA ARG A 55 -13.80 -0.43 -2.15
C ARG A 55 -14.22 0.09 -0.78
N GLU A 56 -14.29 -0.77 0.23
CA GLU A 56 -14.71 -0.44 1.59
C GLU A 56 -13.56 -0.04 2.51
N SER A 57 -12.32 -0.43 2.15
CA SER A 57 -11.14 -0.25 2.99
C SER A 57 -9.88 -0.14 2.16
N ASP A 58 -8.92 0.66 2.65
CA ASP A 58 -7.61 0.79 2.03
C ASP A 58 -6.71 -0.41 2.36
N PHE A 59 -5.98 -0.87 1.36
CA PHE A 59 -4.93 -1.88 1.47
C PHE A 59 -3.67 -1.40 0.75
N ASP A 60 -2.51 -1.66 1.33
CA ASP A 60 -1.23 -1.27 0.76
C ASP A 60 -0.76 -2.26 -0.32
N VAL A 61 -1.09 -3.55 -0.18
CA VAL A 61 -0.75 -4.60 -1.14
C VAL A 61 -1.85 -5.66 -1.17
N VAL A 62 -2.10 -6.22 -2.35
CA VAL A 62 -2.95 -7.39 -2.55
C VAL A 62 -2.09 -8.58 -2.97
N LEU A 63 -2.18 -9.69 -2.25
CA LEU A 63 -1.70 -11.00 -2.69
C LEU A 63 -2.87 -11.73 -3.34
N LEU A 64 -2.79 -12.02 -4.63
CA LEU A 64 -3.90 -12.52 -5.43
C LEU A 64 -3.55 -13.85 -6.10
N ASP A 65 -4.24 -14.90 -5.73
CA ASP A 65 -4.12 -16.18 -6.43
C ASP A 65 -4.73 -16.08 -7.84
N ILE A 66 -4.06 -16.73 -8.81
CA ILE A 66 -4.55 -16.79 -10.18
C ILE A 66 -5.70 -17.79 -10.28
N LEU A 67 -5.55 -18.95 -9.68
CA LEU A 67 -6.50 -20.07 -9.87
C LEU A 67 -7.54 -20.07 -8.76
N MET A 68 -8.66 -19.40 -9.01
CA MET A 68 -9.81 -19.39 -8.10
C MET A 68 -11.10 -19.73 -8.87
N PRO A 69 -12.06 -20.42 -8.23
CA PRO A 69 -13.35 -20.70 -8.85
C PRO A 69 -14.17 -19.42 -9.11
N GLY A 70 -14.89 -19.39 -10.21
CA GLY A 70 -15.74 -18.26 -10.58
C GLY A 70 -14.94 -17.11 -11.19
N MET A 71 -14.65 -16.08 -10.43
CA MET A 71 -13.77 -14.98 -10.87
C MET A 71 -12.32 -15.32 -10.53
N ASP A 72 -11.51 -15.61 -11.53
CA ASP A 72 -10.09 -15.90 -11.40
C ASP A 72 -9.27 -14.65 -11.08
N GLY A 73 -7.95 -14.85 -10.77
CA GLY A 73 -7.06 -13.75 -10.44
C GLY A 73 -6.81 -12.79 -11.59
N TYR A 74 -6.82 -13.27 -12.84
CA TYR A 74 -6.65 -12.40 -14.00
C TYR A 74 -7.85 -11.45 -14.18
N ALA A 75 -9.06 -11.97 -14.09
CA ALA A 75 -10.27 -11.15 -14.18
C ALA A 75 -10.35 -10.14 -13.01
N THR A 76 -9.92 -10.56 -11.82
CA THR A 76 -9.87 -9.69 -10.66
C THR A 76 -8.86 -8.55 -10.85
N LEU A 77 -7.64 -8.87 -11.33
CA LEU A 77 -6.60 -7.89 -11.63
C LEU A 77 -7.05 -6.89 -12.70
N ASP A 78 -7.65 -7.39 -13.78
CA ASP A 78 -8.16 -6.55 -14.88
C ASP A 78 -9.18 -5.52 -14.37
N LEU A 79 -10.16 -5.97 -13.58
CA LEU A 79 -11.14 -5.09 -12.96
C LEU A 79 -10.50 -4.07 -12.01
N MET A 80 -9.51 -4.46 -11.23
CA MET A 80 -8.78 -3.53 -10.35
C MET A 80 -8.06 -2.46 -11.17
N LYS A 81 -7.38 -2.84 -12.26
CA LYS A 81 -6.58 -1.90 -13.05
C LYS A 81 -7.42 -0.94 -13.90
N HIS A 82 -8.66 -1.30 -14.21
CA HIS A 82 -9.61 -0.41 -14.88
C HIS A 82 -10.48 0.43 -13.92
N ASP A 83 -10.43 0.18 -12.62
CA ASP A 83 -11.14 0.96 -11.59
C ASP A 83 -10.27 2.13 -11.11
N GLN A 84 -10.78 3.37 -11.18
CA GLN A 84 -10.03 4.58 -10.81
C GLN A 84 -9.54 4.60 -9.35
N GLN A 85 -10.28 3.96 -8.44
CA GLN A 85 -9.91 3.89 -7.02
C GLN A 85 -8.89 2.79 -6.74
N LEU A 86 -9.02 1.64 -7.42
CA LEU A 86 -8.24 0.44 -7.15
C LEU A 86 -6.97 0.31 -8.01
N SER A 87 -6.90 1.00 -9.15
CA SER A 87 -5.82 0.86 -10.13
C SER A 87 -4.42 1.10 -9.55
N ARG A 88 -4.32 1.92 -8.52
CA ARG A 88 -3.04 2.24 -7.85
C ARG A 88 -2.63 1.22 -6.79
N THR A 89 -3.54 0.36 -6.35
CA THR A 89 -3.20 -0.66 -5.35
C THR A 89 -2.28 -1.70 -5.98
N PRO A 90 -1.07 -1.89 -5.44
CA PRO A 90 -0.14 -2.90 -5.93
C PRO A 90 -0.68 -4.30 -5.73
N VAL A 91 -0.52 -5.14 -6.75
CA VAL A 91 -0.95 -6.54 -6.72
C VAL A 91 0.25 -7.44 -6.97
N ILE A 92 0.47 -8.39 -6.09
CA ILE A 92 1.39 -9.52 -6.28
C ILE A 92 0.55 -10.73 -6.67
N MET A 93 0.76 -11.24 -7.88
CA MET A 93 0.05 -12.44 -8.34
C MET A 93 0.73 -13.70 -7.80
N MET A 94 -0.06 -14.67 -7.37
CA MET A 94 0.44 -15.97 -6.90
C MET A 94 0.06 -17.05 -7.91
N SER A 95 1.03 -17.82 -8.42
CA SER A 95 0.81 -18.82 -9.48
C SER A 95 1.56 -20.10 -9.24
N ALA A 96 1.10 -21.21 -9.80
CA ALA A 96 1.86 -22.46 -9.83
C ALA A 96 3.15 -22.31 -10.64
N VAL A 97 4.20 -23.02 -10.22
CA VAL A 97 5.52 -23.02 -10.89
C VAL A 97 5.41 -23.57 -12.31
N GLY A 98 6.07 -22.93 -13.27
CA GLY A 98 6.37 -23.48 -14.59
C GLY A 98 5.78 -22.72 -15.78
N GLU A 99 4.98 -21.69 -15.56
CA GLU A 99 4.35 -20.94 -16.65
C GLU A 99 4.96 -19.54 -16.80
N LEU A 100 6.10 -19.47 -17.50
CA LEU A 100 6.75 -18.19 -17.83
C LEU A 100 5.75 -17.22 -18.50
N ASP A 101 4.89 -17.76 -19.37
CA ASP A 101 3.85 -16.99 -20.05
C ASP A 101 2.84 -16.38 -19.07
N SER A 102 2.51 -17.08 -17.97
CA SER A 102 1.65 -16.54 -16.89
C SER A 102 2.30 -15.37 -16.18
N VAL A 103 3.59 -15.42 -15.93
CA VAL A 103 4.34 -14.32 -15.30
C VAL A 103 4.32 -13.09 -16.19
N ILE A 104 4.69 -13.25 -17.47
CA ILE A 104 4.69 -12.16 -18.45
C ILE A 104 3.29 -11.55 -18.53
N ARG A 105 2.27 -12.36 -18.67
CA ARG A 105 0.87 -11.92 -18.73
C ARG A 105 0.46 -11.10 -17.50
N CYS A 106 0.80 -11.56 -16.29
CA CYS A 106 0.49 -10.82 -15.06
C CYS A 106 1.11 -9.43 -15.06
N LEU A 107 2.39 -9.31 -15.44
CA LEU A 107 3.11 -8.04 -15.47
C LEU A 107 2.56 -7.11 -16.57
N GLU A 108 2.26 -7.64 -17.75
CA GLU A 108 1.63 -6.88 -18.84
C GLU A 108 0.24 -6.34 -18.46
N MET A 109 -0.52 -7.09 -17.64
CA MET A 109 -1.80 -6.66 -17.09
C MET A 109 -1.67 -5.65 -15.94
N GLY A 110 -0.45 -5.30 -15.52
CA GLY A 110 -0.19 -4.29 -14.51
C GLY A 110 -0.06 -4.83 -13.09
N ALA A 111 0.20 -6.12 -12.90
CA ALA A 111 0.65 -6.62 -11.62
C ALA A 111 2.01 -5.99 -11.24
N GLU A 112 2.20 -5.66 -9.97
CA GLU A 112 3.46 -5.09 -9.48
C GLU A 112 4.56 -6.15 -9.39
N ASP A 113 4.18 -7.40 -9.05
CA ASP A 113 5.11 -8.50 -8.93
C ASP A 113 4.36 -9.86 -9.00
N TYR A 114 5.12 -10.93 -8.89
CA TYR A 114 4.64 -12.30 -8.96
C TYR A 114 5.36 -13.20 -7.94
N LEU A 115 4.65 -14.20 -7.41
CA LEU A 115 5.16 -15.19 -6.47
C LEU A 115 4.82 -16.61 -6.94
N PRO A 116 5.84 -17.48 -7.19
CA PRO A 116 5.60 -18.87 -7.55
C PRO A 116 5.11 -19.69 -6.36
N LYS A 117 4.11 -20.54 -6.56
CA LYS A 117 3.73 -21.60 -5.60
C LYS A 117 4.60 -22.86 -5.86
N PRO A 118 5.15 -23.56 -4.83
CA PRO A 118 4.91 -23.33 -3.41
C PRO A 118 5.60 -22.06 -2.88
N LEU A 119 4.89 -21.33 -2.02
CA LEU A 119 5.33 -20.01 -1.58
C LEU A 119 6.51 -20.10 -0.61
N ASP A 120 7.65 -19.60 -1.05
CA ASP A 120 8.82 -19.42 -0.18
C ASP A 120 8.59 -18.23 0.78
N HIS A 121 8.88 -18.44 2.05
CA HIS A 121 8.66 -17.45 3.09
C HIS A 121 9.54 -16.19 2.91
N LEU A 122 10.82 -16.38 2.59
CA LEU A 122 11.75 -15.26 2.42
C LEU A 122 11.39 -14.45 1.17
N LEU A 123 10.99 -15.13 0.10
CA LEU A 123 10.57 -14.48 -1.13
C LEU A 123 9.28 -13.67 -0.92
N LEU A 124 8.28 -14.23 -0.22
CA LEU A 124 7.04 -13.53 0.12
C LEU A 124 7.32 -12.22 0.88
N THR A 125 8.05 -12.32 1.99
CA THR A 125 8.33 -11.13 2.83
C THR A 125 9.17 -10.10 2.09
N SER A 126 10.17 -10.53 1.32
CA SER A 126 11.02 -9.63 0.52
C SER A 126 10.22 -8.87 -0.55
N ARG A 127 9.29 -9.53 -1.25
CA ARG A 127 8.46 -8.88 -2.27
C ARG A 127 7.50 -7.86 -1.66
N VAL A 128 6.83 -8.24 -0.59
CA VAL A 128 5.94 -7.32 0.14
C VAL A 128 6.72 -6.12 0.67
N ASP A 129 7.88 -6.35 1.30
CA ASP A 129 8.74 -5.27 1.82
C ASP A 129 9.19 -4.29 0.73
N ASN A 130 9.58 -4.79 -0.42
CA ASN A 130 10.02 -3.94 -1.55
C ASN A 130 8.87 -3.02 -2.01
N ILE A 131 7.64 -3.53 -2.09
CA ILE A 131 6.49 -2.72 -2.47
C ILE A 131 6.16 -1.70 -1.39
N LEU A 132 6.13 -2.09 -0.12
CA LEU A 132 5.87 -1.17 0.98
C LEU A 132 6.93 -0.06 1.06
N LEU A 133 8.20 -0.40 0.83
CA LEU A 133 9.28 0.59 0.78
C LEU A 133 9.10 1.56 -0.39
N LYS A 134 8.71 1.07 -1.57
CA LYS A 134 8.39 1.91 -2.73
C LYS A 134 7.27 2.90 -2.43
N ILE A 135 6.17 2.43 -1.83
CA ILE A 135 5.04 3.28 -1.41
C ILE A 135 5.52 4.37 -0.43
N GLN A 136 6.33 3.99 0.57
CA GLN A 136 6.86 4.95 1.54
C GLN A 136 7.76 5.99 0.87
N LEU A 137 8.61 5.59 -0.06
CA LEU A 137 9.48 6.49 -0.81
C LEU A 137 8.67 7.50 -1.63
N GLU A 138 7.67 7.04 -2.39
CA GLU A 138 6.76 7.90 -3.15
C GLU A 138 6.02 8.91 -2.27
N GLN A 139 5.59 8.49 -1.08
CA GLN A 139 4.96 9.39 -0.10
C GLN A 139 5.92 10.47 0.40
N VAL A 140 7.17 10.11 0.68
CA VAL A 140 8.20 11.07 1.13
C VAL A 140 8.56 12.03 0.02
N GLU A 141 8.75 11.56 -1.20
CA GLU A 141 9.03 12.40 -2.37
C GLU A 141 7.91 13.42 -2.62
N LYS A 142 6.66 12.96 -2.56
CA LYS A 142 5.50 13.83 -2.70
C LYS A 142 5.43 14.89 -1.60
N ALA A 143 5.65 14.49 -0.35
CA ALA A 143 5.66 15.41 0.78
C ALA A 143 6.80 16.44 0.66
N LEU A 144 7.97 16.02 0.18
CA LEU A 144 9.10 16.92 -0.06
C LEU A 144 8.80 17.93 -1.17
N ALA A 145 8.19 17.50 -2.27
CA ALA A 145 7.78 18.38 -3.35
C ALA A 145 6.75 19.43 -2.88
N GLU A 146 5.79 19.03 -2.05
CA GLU A 146 4.82 19.95 -1.44
C GLU A 146 5.49 20.98 -0.52
N LEU A 147 6.47 20.56 0.29
CA LEU A 147 7.26 21.47 1.14
C LEU A 147 8.08 22.46 0.31
N THR A 148 8.73 21.98 -0.74
CA THR A 148 9.53 22.83 -1.64
C THR A 148 8.65 23.90 -2.31
N GLY A 149 7.51 23.50 -2.85
CA GLY A 149 6.56 24.46 -3.45
C GLY A 149 6.02 25.48 -2.44
N ALA A 150 5.78 25.05 -1.19
CA ALA A 150 5.35 25.98 -0.13
C ALA A 150 6.45 27.00 0.24
N VAL A 151 7.70 26.58 0.31
CA VAL A 151 8.84 27.48 0.58
C VAL A 151 9.01 28.49 -0.55
N GLU A 152 8.91 28.06 -1.81
CA GLU A 152 8.97 28.94 -2.98
C GLU A 152 7.83 29.96 -2.97
N ALA A 153 6.60 29.53 -2.65
CA ALA A 153 5.45 30.40 -2.53
C ALA A 153 5.63 31.46 -1.41
N MET A 154 6.20 31.06 -0.27
CA MET A 154 6.55 31.99 0.82
C MET A 154 7.58 33.02 0.37
N ALA A 155 8.61 32.62 -0.34
CA ALA A 155 9.63 33.50 -0.88
C ALA A 155 9.07 34.50 -1.91
N GLY A 156 8.01 34.12 -2.64
CA GLY A 156 7.25 34.99 -3.55
C GLY A 156 6.18 35.85 -2.87
N GLY A 157 6.01 35.77 -1.55
CA GLY A 157 5.03 36.56 -0.78
C GLY A 157 3.58 36.02 -0.80
N ALA A 158 3.36 34.83 -1.30
CA ALA A 158 2.02 34.23 -1.42
C ALA A 158 2.01 32.75 -0.99
N LEU A 159 1.76 32.47 0.28
CA LEU A 159 1.47 31.11 0.72
C LEU A 159 -0.05 30.87 0.72
N PRO A 160 -0.60 29.96 -0.10
CA PRO A 160 -2.02 29.64 -0.05
C PRO A 160 -2.42 29.06 1.32
N ALA A 161 -3.56 29.50 1.84
CA ALA A 161 -4.11 28.93 3.08
C ALA A 161 -4.27 27.41 2.94
N GLY A 162 -3.80 26.66 3.91
CA GLY A 162 -3.89 25.19 3.91
C GLY A 162 -2.83 24.45 3.08
N ALA A 163 -1.91 25.13 2.41
CA ALA A 163 -0.88 24.51 1.54
C ALA A 163 -0.03 23.44 2.24
N LEU A 164 0.15 23.55 3.55
CA LEU A 164 0.96 22.61 4.35
C LEU A 164 0.14 21.67 5.24
N ASP A 165 -1.19 21.74 5.23
CA ASP A 165 -2.03 21.03 6.21
C ASP A 165 -1.89 19.51 6.10
N ARG A 166 -1.86 18.97 4.88
CA ARG A 166 -1.70 17.55 4.64
C ARG A 166 -0.33 17.04 5.12
N VAL A 167 0.73 17.77 4.79
CA VAL A 167 2.10 17.39 5.16
C VAL A 167 2.33 17.60 6.66
N ALA A 168 1.74 18.63 7.26
CA ALA A 168 1.81 18.88 8.70
C ALA A 168 1.16 17.79 9.55
N GLY A 169 0.18 17.07 9.01
CA GLY A 169 -0.45 15.91 9.64
C GLY A 169 0.41 14.65 9.66
N GLN A 170 1.47 14.58 8.87
CA GLN A 170 2.37 13.41 8.84
C GLN A 170 3.23 13.33 10.10
N THR A 171 3.62 12.09 10.46
CA THR A 171 4.60 11.81 11.51
C THR A 171 6.04 11.98 10.98
N GLY A 172 7.02 12.08 11.87
CA GLY A 172 8.43 12.17 11.48
C GLY A 172 8.93 13.58 11.17
N SER A 173 10.08 13.67 10.49
CA SER A 173 10.81 14.92 10.24
C SER A 173 10.10 15.85 9.28
N VAL A 174 9.48 15.29 8.23
CA VAL A 174 8.77 16.05 7.21
C VAL A 174 7.54 16.76 7.79
N GLY A 175 6.73 16.07 8.59
CA GLY A 175 5.60 16.69 9.27
C GLY A 175 6.01 17.76 10.30
N ARG A 176 7.12 17.56 11.02
CA ARG A 176 7.68 18.60 11.92
C ARG A 176 8.06 19.85 11.14
N LEU A 177 8.77 19.69 10.04
CA LEU A 177 9.18 20.81 9.19
C LEU A 177 7.98 21.56 8.61
N ALA A 178 6.97 20.86 8.14
CA ALA A 178 5.73 21.47 7.64
C ALA A 178 5.02 22.31 8.73
N ARG A 179 4.95 21.81 9.96
CA ARG A 179 4.39 22.56 11.10
C ARG A 179 5.18 23.82 11.40
N GLN A 180 6.51 23.77 11.37
CA GLN A 180 7.38 24.95 11.57
C GLN A 180 7.19 25.99 10.47
N LEU A 181 7.17 25.57 9.20
CA LEU A 181 6.92 26.48 8.07
C LEU A 181 5.53 27.14 8.16
N ARG A 182 4.50 26.40 8.58
CA ARG A 182 3.17 26.95 8.79
C ARG A 182 3.14 28.02 9.89
N GLN A 183 3.87 27.83 10.99
CA GLN A 183 4.01 28.84 12.05
C GLN A 183 4.71 30.10 11.54
N LEU A 184 5.79 29.95 10.78
CA LEU A 184 6.50 31.09 10.20
C LEU A 184 5.59 31.87 9.24
N ALA A 185 4.85 31.18 8.39
CA ALA A 185 3.93 31.81 7.44
C ALA A 185 2.82 32.61 8.16
N ALA A 186 2.29 32.12 9.27
CA ALA A 186 1.28 32.83 10.06
C ALA A 186 1.81 34.16 10.63
N VAL A 187 3.08 34.18 11.10
CA VAL A 187 3.73 35.38 11.64
C VAL A 187 3.98 36.43 10.56
N THR A 188 4.35 36.00 9.35
CA THR A 188 4.64 36.93 8.23
C THR A 188 3.40 37.52 7.59
N SER A 189 2.23 36.91 7.75
CA SER A 189 0.97 37.43 7.23
C SER A 189 0.25 38.47 8.13
N GLU A 190 0.77 38.69 9.34
CA GLU A 190 0.25 39.69 10.29
C GLU A 190 1.03 41.04 10.28
N GLN A 191 2.04 41.16 9.41
CA GLN A 191 2.81 42.39 9.19
C GLN A 191 2.44 43.05 7.86
#